data_b5c92f429a827a789b3e90926671ba90
#
_entry.id   b5c92f429a827a789b3e90926671ba90
#
_cell.length_a   1.000
_cell.length_b   1.000
_cell.length_c   1.000
_cell.angle_alpha   90.00
_cell.angle_beta   90.00
_cell.angle_gamma   90.00
#
_symmetry.space_group_name_H-M   'P 1'
#
loop_
_entity.id
_entity.type
_entity.pdbx_description
1 polymer ?
#
loop_
_entity_poly.entity_id
_entity_poly.type
_entity_poly.pdbx_seq_one_letter_code
_entity_poly.pdbx_strand_id
1 'polypeptide(L)'
;MSSPREFERIGGETVYEGAIITVHRERFRFADGEEVERDIVHHPGAVGIVCVDDEHIWLVRQPRPAVGDPDVLEIPAGKLDEGESPLETGKRELAEEIGKGAEHWESLGSFWTSVGVLDEEVHLYLATGLRDEYAETHENERIEIVQWPLERLEELLGSIKDSKTRIGLLELHRRRAAAG
;
A
#
# COMPACT_ATOMS: atom_id res chain seq x y z
N MET A 1 -31.44 14.90 14.63
CA MET A 1 -30.56 14.59 15.78
C MET A 1 -29.25 14.11 15.21
N SER A 2 -28.11 14.73 15.58
CA SER A 2 -26.78 14.27 15.20
C SER A 2 -26.54 12.87 15.76
N SER A 3 -25.79 12.05 15.02
CA SER A 3 -25.41 10.73 15.51
C SER A 3 -24.45 10.88 16.72
N PRO A 4 -24.61 10.11 17.80
CA PRO A 4 -23.65 10.14 18.92
C PRO A 4 -22.21 9.78 18.51
N ARG A 5 -22.00 9.31 17.28
CA ARG A 5 -20.68 9.00 16.69
C ARG A 5 -20.08 10.17 15.91
N GLU A 6 -20.83 11.23 15.68
CA GLU A 6 -20.29 12.45 15.05
C GLU A 6 -19.32 13.12 15.99
N PHE A 7 -18.20 13.59 15.46
CA PHE A 7 -17.19 14.32 16.20
C PHE A 7 -16.61 15.45 15.36
N GLU A 8 -16.07 16.46 16.02
CA GLU A 8 -15.33 17.56 15.42
C GLU A 8 -13.92 17.63 15.99
N ARG A 9 -12.94 17.99 15.18
CA ARG A 9 -11.60 18.33 15.65
C ARG A 9 -11.62 19.72 16.26
N ILE A 10 -11.27 19.83 17.54
CA ILE A 10 -11.31 21.10 18.30
C ILE A 10 -9.93 21.69 18.57
N GLY A 11 -8.84 21.03 18.15
CA GLY A 11 -7.48 21.52 18.28
C GLY A 11 -6.46 20.40 18.28
N GLY A 12 -5.21 20.77 18.45
CA GLY A 12 -4.09 19.83 18.50
C GLY A 12 -2.75 20.51 18.23
N GLU A 13 -1.68 19.75 18.39
CA GLU A 13 -0.30 20.17 18.15
C GLU A 13 0.48 19.06 17.44
N THR A 14 1.51 19.45 16.69
CA THR A 14 2.49 18.50 16.13
C THR A 14 3.45 18.10 17.22
N VAL A 15 3.55 16.80 17.52
CA VAL A 15 4.48 16.24 18.52
C VAL A 15 5.74 15.64 17.90
N TYR A 16 5.67 15.27 16.63
CA TYR A 16 6.84 14.79 15.87
C TYR A 16 6.67 15.10 14.38
N GLU A 17 7.76 15.49 13.75
CA GLU A 17 7.86 15.70 12.30
C GLU A 17 9.06 14.93 11.77
N GLY A 18 8.79 13.89 10.98
CA GLY A 18 9.78 13.02 10.36
C GLY A 18 9.86 13.19 8.85
N ALA A 19 10.70 12.39 8.20
CA ALA A 19 10.89 12.44 6.75
C ALA A 19 9.67 11.91 5.96
N ILE A 20 8.89 11.00 6.55
CA ILE A 20 7.73 10.36 5.89
C ILE A 20 6.44 10.67 6.64
N ILE A 21 6.48 10.60 7.96
CA ILE A 21 5.31 10.73 8.81
C ILE A 21 5.40 11.97 9.70
N THR A 22 4.24 12.51 10.05
CA THR A 22 4.10 13.45 11.18
C THR A 22 3.16 12.84 12.23
N VAL A 23 3.41 13.15 13.50
CA VAL A 23 2.54 12.72 14.59
C VAL A 23 1.92 13.95 15.22
N HIS A 24 0.61 13.99 15.28
CA HIS A 24 -0.16 15.05 15.91
C HIS A 24 -0.86 14.50 17.14
N ARG A 25 -0.87 15.28 18.21
CA ARG A 25 -1.76 15.07 19.34
C ARG A 25 -2.98 15.95 19.13
N GLU A 26 -4.11 15.33 18.81
CA GLU A 26 -5.34 16.01 18.41
C GLU A 26 -6.46 15.84 19.43
N ARG A 27 -7.28 16.88 19.58
CA ARG A 27 -8.45 16.86 20.45
C ARG A 27 -9.72 16.87 19.61
N PHE A 28 -10.63 15.98 19.99
CA PHE A 28 -11.93 15.83 19.36
C PHE A 28 -13.04 15.98 20.38
N ARG A 29 -14.18 16.52 19.95
CA ARG A 29 -15.41 16.60 20.73
C ARG A 29 -16.50 15.80 20.04
N PHE A 30 -17.10 14.86 20.73
CA PHE A 30 -18.26 14.12 20.27
C PHE A 30 -19.56 14.92 20.42
N ALA A 31 -20.63 14.48 19.73
CA ALA A 31 -21.93 15.16 19.73
C ALA A 31 -22.61 15.23 21.12
N ASP A 32 -22.24 14.33 22.03
CA ASP A 32 -22.70 14.33 23.44
C ASP A 32 -21.89 15.24 24.37
N GLY A 33 -20.84 15.90 23.82
CA GLY A 33 -19.97 16.82 24.54
C GLY A 33 -18.73 16.19 25.17
N GLU A 34 -18.54 14.86 25.05
CA GLU A 34 -17.31 14.21 25.50
C GLU A 34 -16.11 14.68 24.67
N GLU A 35 -15.03 15.06 25.35
CA GLU A 35 -13.77 15.43 24.70
C GLU A 35 -12.72 14.32 24.90
N VAL A 36 -12.01 14.00 23.82
CA VAL A 36 -10.95 13.00 23.83
C VAL A 36 -9.70 13.51 23.14
N GLU A 37 -8.55 13.02 23.57
CA GLU A 37 -7.26 13.27 22.94
C GLU A 37 -6.78 11.99 22.24
N ARG A 38 -6.19 12.15 21.04
CA ARG A 38 -5.63 11.05 20.24
C ARG A 38 -4.31 11.46 19.65
N ASP A 39 -3.35 10.56 19.68
CA ASP A 39 -2.13 10.66 18.87
C ASP A 39 -2.47 10.06 17.48
N ILE A 40 -2.36 10.90 16.46
CA ILE A 40 -2.63 10.53 15.06
C ILE A 40 -1.33 10.59 14.27
N VAL A 41 -1.02 9.54 13.56
CA VAL A 41 0.10 9.47 12.61
C VAL A 41 -0.43 9.83 11.22
N HIS A 42 0.09 10.89 10.62
CA HIS A 42 -0.22 11.30 9.25
C HIS A 42 0.81 10.74 8.27
N HIS A 43 0.33 10.13 7.20
CA HIS A 43 1.13 9.52 6.14
C HIS A 43 0.61 9.98 4.76
N PRO A 44 1.47 10.21 3.75
CA PRO A 44 1.02 10.65 2.42
C PRO A 44 0.12 9.65 1.69
N GLY A 45 0.03 8.42 2.17
CA GLY A 45 -0.60 7.31 1.48
C GLY A 45 0.39 6.51 0.64
N ALA A 46 -0.06 5.40 0.09
CA ALA A 46 0.76 4.51 -0.71
C ALA A 46 -0.04 3.86 -1.84
N VAL A 47 0.69 3.28 -2.80
CA VAL A 47 0.13 2.43 -3.85
C VAL A 47 0.80 1.06 -3.80
N GLY A 48 0.04 0.00 -4.06
CA GLY A 48 0.55 -1.35 -4.27
C GLY A 48 0.06 -1.90 -5.61
N ILE A 49 0.91 -2.64 -6.31
CA ILE A 49 0.64 -3.13 -7.65
C ILE A 49 0.69 -4.65 -7.67
N VAL A 50 -0.46 -5.29 -7.89
CA VAL A 50 -0.53 -6.71 -8.22
C VAL A 50 -0.22 -6.83 -9.70
N CYS A 51 1.01 -7.16 -10.04
CA CYS A 51 1.44 -7.27 -11.42
C CYS A 51 1.63 -8.74 -11.83
N VAL A 52 0.96 -9.14 -12.91
CA VAL A 52 0.93 -10.52 -13.37
C VAL A 52 1.09 -10.60 -14.88
N ASP A 53 1.78 -11.63 -15.32
CA ASP A 53 1.76 -12.13 -16.69
C ASP A 53 1.01 -13.48 -16.76
N ASP A 54 1.14 -14.20 -17.88
CA ASP A 54 0.42 -15.47 -18.08
C ASP A 54 0.88 -16.58 -17.13
N GLU A 55 2.12 -16.49 -16.62
CA GLU A 55 2.76 -17.56 -15.84
C GLU A 55 3.11 -17.15 -14.41
N HIS A 56 3.34 -15.84 -14.16
CA HIS A 56 3.93 -15.37 -12.91
C HIS A 56 3.17 -14.19 -12.28
N ILE A 57 3.31 -14.13 -10.95
CA ILE A 57 3.12 -12.94 -10.14
C ILE A 57 4.49 -12.33 -9.92
N TRP A 58 4.67 -11.06 -10.24
CA TRP A 58 5.91 -10.33 -10.04
C TRP A 58 5.89 -9.66 -8.68
N LEU A 59 6.88 -9.99 -7.87
CA LEU A 59 7.02 -9.55 -6.48
C LEU A 59 8.40 -8.94 -6.29
N VAL A 60 8.55 -8.24 -5.18
CA VAL A 60 9.84 -7.72 -4.70
C VAL A 60 10.15 -8.32 -3.34
N ARG A 61 11.43 -8.54 -3.06
CA ARG A 61 11.95 -8.96 -1.78
C ARG A 61 12.90 -7.89 -1.26
N GLN A 62 12.67 -7.41 -0.05
CA GLN A 62 13.46 -6.30 0.49
C GLN A 62 13.49 -6.30 2.03
N PRO A 63 14.53 -5.71 2.63
CA PRO A 63 14.60 -5.58 4.07
C PRO A 63 13.58 -4.56 4.60
N ARG A 64 12.90 -4.94 5.69
CA ARG A 64 11.96 -4.07 6.41
C ARG A 64 12.37 -3.91 7.87
N PRO A 65 13.28 -2.96 8.17
CA PRO A 65 13.80 -2.76 9.52
C PRO A 65 12.72 -2.52 10.59
N ALA A 66 11.61 -1.89 10.21
CA ALA A 66 10.50 -1.62 11.13
C ALA A 66 9.89 -2.89 11.77
N VAL A 67 9.93 -4.01 11.05
CA VAL A 67 9.45 -5.31 11.54
C VAL A 67 10.59 -6.28 11.84
N GLY A 68 11.86 -5.82 11.71
CA GLY A 68 13.06 -6.62 11.99
C GLY A 68 13.27 -7.78 11.01
N ASP A 69 12.65 -7.74 9.83
CA ASP A 69 12.75 -8.79 8.83
C ASP A 69 13.62 -8.31 7.65
N PRO A 70 14.73 -9.00 7.35
CA PRO A 70 15.62 -8.63 6.25
C PRO A 70 15.10 -9.05 4.87
N ASP A 71 13.98 -9.81 4.79
CA ASP A 71 13.66 -10.61 3.62
C ASP A 71 12.14 -10.68 3.34
N VAL A 72 11.45 -9.55 3.49
CA VAL A 72 9.99 -9.46 3.30
C VAL A 72 9.64 -9.55 1.82
N LEU A 73 8.74 -10.46 1.48
CA LEU A 73 8.20 -10.62 0.13
C LEU A 73 6.92 -9.81 -0.03
N GLU A 74 6.90 -8.92 -1.02
CA GLU A 74 5.83 -7.93 -1.21
C GLU A 74 5.46 -7.77 -2.69
N ILE A 75 4.27 -7.24 -2.98
CA ILE A 75 3.98 -6.64 -4.29
C ILE A 75 4.78 -5.35 -4.45
N PRO A 76 5.17 -4.93 -5.67
CA PRO A 76 5.73 -3.60 -5.91
C PRO A 76 4.84 -2.51 -5.32
N ALA A 77 5.45 -1.54 -4.64
CA ALA A 77 4.70 -0.52 -3.90
C ALA A 77 5.55 0.69 -3.53
N GLY A 78 4.95 1.88 -3.57
CA GLY A 78 5.61 3.09 -3.09
C GLY A 78 4.65 4.09 -2.46
N LYS A 79 5.22 5.10 -1.82
CA LYS A 79 4.44 6.20 -1.25
C LYS A 79 3.96 7.15 -2.34
N LEU A 80 2.82 7.79 -2.10
CA LEU A 80 2.34 8.87 -2.96
C LEU A 80 3.25 10.08 -2.83
N ASP A 81 3.68 10.64 -3.95
CA ASP A 81 4.36 11.92 -4.00
C ASP A 81 3.37 13.06 -4.20
N GLU A 82 3.74 14.26 -3.76
CA GLU A 82 2.88 15.43 -3.82
C GLU A 82 2.51 15.78 -5.28
N GLY A 83 1.22 15.79 -5.56
CA GLY A 83 0.67 16.12 -6.89
C GLY A 83 0.55 14.93 -7.83
N GLU A 84 1.03 13.74 -7.48
CA GLU A 84 0.79 12.52 -8.25
C GLU A 84 -0.56 11.89 -7.92
N SER A 85 -1.24 11.37 -8.93
CA SER A 85 -2.37 10.48 -8.69
C SER A 85 -1.87 9.08 -8.30
N PRO A 86 -2.66 8.27 -7.55
CA PRO A 86 -2.26 6.90 -7.19
C PRO A 86 -1.88 6.03 -8.39
N LEU A 87 -2.52 6.23 -9.55
CA LEU A 87 -2.19 5.48 -10.76
C LEU A 87 -0.83 5.92 -11.37
N GLU A 88 -0.52 7.20 -11.34
CA GLU A 88 0.78 7.71 -11.82
C GLU A 88 1.91 7.20 -10.94
N THR A 89 1.75 7.29 -9.60
CA THR A 89 2.68 6.67 -8.65
C THR A 89 2.85 5.17 -8.92
N GLY A 90 1.74 4.44 -9.12
CA GLY A 90 1.82 3.01 -9.41
C GLY A 90 2.60 2.66 -10.67
N LYS A 91 2.46 3.47 -11.72
CA LYS A 91 3.24 3.29 -12.97
C LYS A 91 4.72 3.57 -12.77
N ARG A 92 5.06 4.62 -12.05
CA ARG A 92 6.43 4.99 -11.73
C ARG A 92 7.10 3.90 -10.89
N GLU A 93 6.48 3.48 -9.79
CA GLU A 93 7.01 2.45 -8.89
C GLU A 93 7.19 1.10 -9.58
N LEU A 94 6.25 0.70 -10.45
CA LEU A 94 6.39 -0.54 -11.22
C LEU A 94 7.63 -0.52 -12.12
N ALA A 95 7.91 0.62 -12.76
CA ALA A 95 9.07 0.78 -13.62
C ALA A 95 10.38 0.85 -12.79
N GLU A 96 10.40 1.56 -11.67
CA GLU A 96 11.57 1.74 -10.80
C GLU A 96 11.96 0.44 -10.09
N GLU A 97 10.99 -0.28 -9.48
CA GLU A 97 11.27 -1.45 -8.67
C GLU A 97 11.53 -2.73 -9.48
N ILE A 98 10.82 -2.93 -10.61
CA ILE A 98 10.93 -4.19 -11.37
C ILE A 98 11.22 -4.00 -12.87
N GLY A 99 11.40 -2.77 -13.35
CA GLY A 99 11.72 -2.50 -14.77
C GLY A 99 10.57 -2.84 -15.71
N LYS A 100 9.32 -2.76 -15.25
CA LYS A 100 8.14 -3.10 -16.04
C LYS A 100 7.15 -1.95 -16.15
N GLY A 101 6.51 -1.85 -17.32
CA GLY A 101 5.26 -1.16 -17.53
C GLY A 101 4.13 -2.14 -17.79
N ALA A 102 2.89 -1.68 -17.83
CA ALA A 102 1.73 -2.51 -18.13
C ALA A 102 0.78 -1.83 -19.11
N GLU A 103 0.13 -2.63 -19.97
CA GLU A 103 -0.86 -2.15 -20.93
C GLU A 103 -2.21 -1.87 -20.25
N HIS A 104 -2.58 -2.69 -19.27
CA HIS A 104 -3.87 -2.64 -18.61
C HIS A 104 -3.69 -2.41 -17.11
N TRP A 105 -4.45 -1.45 -16.60
CA TRP A 105 -4.49 -1.07 -15.19
C TRP A 105 -5.93 -1.07 -14.70
N GLU A 106 -6.20 -1.80 -13.64
CA GLU A 106 -7.50 -1.85 -13.01
C GLU A 106 -7.39 -1.55 -11.51
N SER A 107 -8.21 -0.62 -11.02
CA SER A 107 -8.26 -0.35 -9.58
C SER A 107 -8.89 -1.54 -8.83
N LEU A 108 -8.21 -2.03 -7.82
CA LEU A 108 -8.73 -3.02 -6.88
C LEU A 108 -9.35 -2.38 -5.64
N GLY A 109 -9.42 -1.03 -5.60
CA GLY A 109 -9.88 -0.26 -4.47
C GLY A 109 -8.75 0.25 -3.58
N SER A 110 -9.12 0.73 -2.40
CA SER A 110 -8.19 1.20 -1.37
C SER A 110 -8.58 0.71 0.01
N PHE A 111 -7.66 0.79 0.96
CA PHE A 111 -7.90 0.45 2.35
C PHE A 111 -7.01 1.26 3.28
N TRP A 112 -7.45 1.47 4.51
CA TRP A 112 -6.62 2.04 5.58
C TRP A 112 -5.86 0.95 6.31
N THR A 113 -4.60 1.21 6.60
CA THR A 113 -3.71 0.21 7.22
C THR A 113 -3.92 0.07 8.72
N SER A 114 -4.25 1.17 9.42
CA SER A 114 -4.45 1.15 10.87
C SER A 114 -5.36 2.29 11.33
N VAL A 115 -6.66 2.18 11.08
CA VAL A 115 -7.70 3.21 11.32
C VAL A 115 -7.75 3.77 12.75
N GLY A 116 -7.12 3.14 13.72
CA GLY A 116 -7.11 3.59 15.12
C GLY A 116 -6.04 4.63 15.45
N VAL A 117 -5.00 4.77 14.59
CA VAL A 117 -3.82 5.59 14.90
C VAL A 117 -3.14 6.20 13.68
N LEU A 118 -3.35 5.66 12.50
CA LEU A 118 -2.67 6.02 11.26
C LEU A 118 -3.70 6.29 10.17
N ASP A 119 -3.55 7.37 9.42
CA ASP A 119 -4.42 7.74 8.31
C ASP A 119 -3.93 7.26 6.93
N GLU A 120 -2.91 6.41 6.91
CA GLU A 120 -2.39 5.84 5.68
C GLU A 120 -3.49 5.10 4.90
N GLU A 121 -3.78 5.59 3.70
CA GLU A 121 -4.59 4.92 2.69
C GLU A 121 -3.70 4.29 1.64
N VAL A 122 -3.88 2.99 1.40
CA VAL A 122 -3.17 2.24 0.36
C VAL A 122 -4.12 1.97 -0.80
N HIS A 123 -3.76 2.46 -1.99
CA HIS A 123 -4.48 2.19 -3.23
C HIS A 123 -3.90 0.94 -3.90
N LEU A 124 -4.75 0.01 -4.34
CA LEU A 124 -4.31 -1.19 -5.03
C LEU A 124 -4.71 -1.18 -6.49
N TYR A 125 -3.78 -1.60 -7.34
CA TYR A 125 -4.02 -1.81 -8.76
C TYR A 125 -3.62 -3.21 -9.20
N LEU A 126 -4.36 -3.75 -10.17
CA LEU A 126 -3.96 -4.89 -10.97
C LEU A 126 -3.35 -4.37 -12.27
N ALA A 127 -2.13 -4.82 -12.57
CA ALA A 127 -1.40 -4.50 -13.79
C ALA A 127 -1.16 -5.78 -14.60
N THR A 128 -1.60 -5.77 -15.88
CA THR A 128 -1.46 -6.90 -16.81
C THR A 128 -0.98 -6.42 -18.17
N GLY A 129 -0.55 -7.36 -19.04
CA GLY A 129 0.10 -7.00 -20.29
C GLY A 129 1.46 -6.34 -20.03
N LEU A 130 2.29 -7.00 -19.23
CA LEU A 130 3.58 -6.47 -18.81
C LEU A 130 4.53 -6.36 -20.02
N ARG A 131 5.29 -5.26 -20.05
CA ARG A 131 6.36 -5.00 -21.00
C ARG A 131 7.57 -4.45 -20.28
N ASP A 132 8.75 -4.57 -20.89
CA ASP A 132 9.93 -3.92 -20.35
C ASP A 132 9.79 -2.41 -20.44
N GLU A 133 10.09 -1.72 -19.32
CA GLU A 133 10.09 -0.27 -19.22
C GLU A 133 11.31 0.18 -18.41
N TYR A 134 12.11 1.06 -18.99
CA TYR A 134 13.31 1.56 -18.32
C TYR A 134 12.93 2.73 -17.39
N ALA A 135 13.37 2.67 -16.15
CA ALA A 135 13.37 3.77 -15.21
C ALA A 135 14.72 3.83 -14.48
N GLU A 136 15.06 4.99 -13.96
CA GLU A 136 16.20 5.11 -13.05
C GLU A 136 15.80 4.51 -11.71
N THR A 137 16.46 3.44 -11.33
CA THR A 137 16.26 2.81 -10.01
C THR A 137 16.96 3.64 -8.93
N HIS A 138 16.35 3.74 -7.76
CA HIS A 138 17.00 4.38 -6.62
C HIS A 138 18.16 3.49 -6.12
N GLU A 139 19.42 3.97 -6.26
CA GLU A 139 20.66 3.23 -5.94
C GLU A 139 20.72 2.67 -4.50
N ASN A 140 19.85 3.13 -3.60
CA ASN A 140 19.83 2.72 -2.19
C ASN A 140 18.81 1.63 -1.86
N GLU A 141 18.01 1.19 -2.80
CA GLU A 141 17.00 0.15 -2.58
C GLU A 141 17.60 -1.24 -2.82
N ARG A 142 17.54 -2.07 -1.78
CA ARG A 142 18.03 -3.45 -1.82
C ARG A 142 16.89 -4.37 -2.21
N ILE A 143 16.42 -4.22 -3.47
CA ILE A 143 15.30 -4.96 -4.01
C ILE A 143 15.79 -6.16 -4.82
N GLU A 144 15.24 -7.33 -4.53
CA GLU A 144 15.35 -8.54 -5.37
C GLU A 144 14.01 -8.78 -6.06
N ILE A 145 14.01 -8.88 -7.38
CA ILE A 145 12.80 -9.19 -8.16
C ILE A 145 12.52 -10.69 -8.08
N VAL A 146 11.31 -11.06 -7.70
CA VAL A 146 10.86 -12.45 -7.56
C VAL A 146 9.69 -12.72 -8.50
N GLN A 147 9.86 -13.68 -9.41
CA GLN A 147 8.79 -14.21 -10.24
C GLN A 147 8.20 -15.45 -9.56
N TRP A 148 6.98 -15.33 -9.04
CA TRP A 148 6.31 -16.43 -8.37
C TRP A 148 5.31 -17.10 -9.33
N PRO A 149 5.33 -18.44 -9.49
CA PRO A 149 4.39 -19.12 -10.37
C PRO A 149 2.94 -18.84 -10.00
N LEU A 150 2.17 -18.34 -10.96
CA LEU A 150 0.77 -17.94 -10.75
C LEU A 150 -0.13 -19.12 -10.33
N GLU A 151 0.21 -20.33 -10.72
CA GLU A 151 -0.45 -21.57 -10.29
C GLU A 151 -0.27 -21.87 -8.80
N ARG A 152 0.79 -21.32 -8.17
CA ARG A 152 1.10 -21.48 -6.73
C ARG A 152 0.62 -20.31 -5.87
N LEU A 153 -0.36 -19.55 -6.33
CA LEU A 153 -0.89 -18.38 -5.61
C LEU A 153 -1.40 -18.73 -4.19
N GLU A 154 -2.05 -19.87 -3.99
CA GLU A 154 -2.55 -20.30 -2.68
C GLU A 154 -1.42 -20.55 -1.68
N GLU A 155 -0.32 -21.15 -2.13
CA GLU A 155 0.87 -21.36 -1.32
C GLU A 155 1.49 -20.00 -0.90
N LEU A 156 1.58 -19.07 -1.85
CA LEU A 156 2.06 -17.72 -1.60
C LEU A 156 1.21 -17.03 -0.52
N LEU A 157 -0.10 -17.05 -0.66
CA LEU A 157 -1.05 -16.45 0.31
C LEU A 157 -0.85 -16.98 1.74
N GLY A 158 -0.47 -18.25 1.89
CA GLY A 158 -0.18 -18.86 3.18
C GLY A 158 1.05 -18.28 3.89
N SER A 159 2.00 -17.72 3.15
CA SER A 159 3.29 -17.22 3.67
C SER A 159 3.34 -15.69 3.84
N ILE A 160 2.50 -14.92 3.15
CA ILE A 160 2.55 -13.46 3.14
C ILE A 160 2.06 -12.86 4.47
N LYS A 161 2.86 -11.97 5.03
CA LYS A 161 2.54 -11.20 6.24
C LYS A 161 2.21 -9.73 5.95
N ASP A 162 2.78 -9.16 4.88
CA ASP A 162 2.50 -7.79 4.48
C ASP A 162 1.04 -7.61 4.06
N SER A 163 0.36 -6.61 4.63
CA SER A 163 -1.08 -6.41 4.47
C SER A 163 -1.48 -6.08 3.04
N LYS A 164 -0.78 -5.14 2.38
CA LYS A 164 -1.09 -4.72 1.01
C LYS A 164 -0.93 -5.87 0.02
N THR A 165 0.15 -6.63 0.17
CA THR A 165 0.41 -7.83 -0.65
C THR A 165 -0.68 -8.88 -0.43
N ARG A 166 -0.99 -9.17 0.84
CA ARG A 166 -2.03 -10.17 1.16
C ARG A 166 -3.40 -9.79 0.62
N ILE A 167 -3.82 -8.53 0.77
CA ILE A 167 -5.10 -8.03 0.27
C ILE A 167 -5.13 -8.09 -1.26
N GLY A 168 -4.09 -7.61 -1.92
CA GLY A 168 -3.98 -7.63 -3.38
C GLY A 168 -4.03 -9.05 -3.97
N LEU A 169 -3.27 -9.99 -3.36
CA LEU A 169 -3.26 -11.38 -3.80
C LEU A 169 -4.58 -12.12 -3.51
N LEU A 170 -5.27 -11.81 -2.42
CA LEU A 170 -6.61 -12.33 -2.15
C LEU A 170 -7.62 -11.85 -3.20
N GLU A 171 -7.54 -10.59 -3.60
CA GLU A 171 -8.40 -10.07 -4.67
C GLU A 171 -8.09 -10.71 -6.03
N LEU A 172 -6.82 -10.92 -6.35
CA LEU A 172 -6.40 -11.68 -7.53
C LEU A 172 -6.97 -13.12 -7.50
N HIS A 173 -6.84 -13.81 -6.37
CA HIS A 173 -7.36 -15.16 -6.19
C HIS A 173 -8.87 -15.23 -6.39
N ARG A 174 -9.62 -14.30 -5.78
CA ARG A 174 -11.08 -14.19 -5.93
C ARG A 174 -11.51 -14.01 -7.38
N ARG A 175 -10.80 -13.16 -8.14
CA ARG A 175 -11.10 -12.90 -9.56
C ARG A 175 -10.82 -14.10 -10.44
N ARG A 176 -9.72 -14.80 -10.20
CA ARG A 176 -9.39 -16.02 -10.94
C ARG A 176 -10.43 -17.12 -10.70
N ALA A 177 -10.86 -17.31 -9.45
CA ALA A 177 -11.92 -18.27 -9.11
C ALA A 177 -13.29 -17.92 -9.73
N ALA A 178 -13.54 -16.67 -10.05
CA ALA A 178 -14.78 -16.23 -10.70
C ALA A 178 -14.74 -16.35 -12.24
N ALA A 179 -13.56 -16.48 -12.83
CA ALA A 179 -13.35 -16.58 -14.28
C ALA A 179 -13.23 -18.05 -14.79
N GLY A 180 -13.01 -19.03 -13.90
CA GLY A 180 -12.94 -20.46 -14.18
C GLY A 180 -14.20 -21.20 -13.80
#